data_f5ce44c7c5ad2c2fc59512816064e78f
#
_entry.id   f5ce44c7c5ad2c2fc59512816064e78f
#
_cell.length_a   1.000
_cell.length_b   1.000
_cell.length_c   1.000
_cell.angle_alpha   90.00
_cell.angle_beta   90.00
_cell.angle_gamma   90.00
#
_symmetry.space_group_name_H-M   'P 1'
#
loop_
_entity.id
_entity.type
_entity.pdbx_description
1 polymer ?
#
loop_
_entity_poly.entity_id
_entity_poly.type
_entity_poly.pdbx_seq_one_letter_code
_entity_poly.pdbx_strand_id
1 'polypeptide(L)'
;MNRLFLFMTILVLGVPVYAQSEKRIDTKEKQENVNSRELKKQLAAIQDSINYKNAVSALEKSNFVLEADQLLFKRGGTAFVSSNTNFVSLSDNRAIVQVAPFNGGGPNGVGGITVEGSASNVKVQTDKKGNTTLSMNVMGTGISATVNIFLFKGSNYASVVISPNYN
;
A
#
# COMPACT_ATOMS: atom_id res chain seq x y z
N MET A 1 -58.30 -70.27 31.30
CA MET A 1 -57.82 -69.98 29.97
C MET A 1 -57.72 -68.46 29.83
N ASN A 2 -56.54 -67.83 30.16
CA ASN A 2 -56.37 -66.40 30.02
C ASN A 2 -55.48 -66.12 28.82
N ARG A 3 -56.04 -65.46 27.87
CA ARG A 3 -55.26 -64.95 26.71
C ARG A 3 -54.74 -63.55 27.05
N LEU A 4 -53.45 -63.41 27.25
CA LEU A 4 -52.73 -62.18 27.43
C LEU A 4 -52.40 -61.57 26.03
N PHE A 5 -53.05 -60.47 25.68
CA PHE A 5 -52.67 -59.73 24.46
C PHE A 5 -51.54 -58.73 24.84
N LEU A 6 -50.36 -58.97 24.31
CA LEU A 6 -49.24 -58.07 24.41
C LEU A 6 -49.31 -57.02 23.30
N PHE A 7 -49.68 -55.81 23.61
CA PHE A 7 -49.59 -54.68 22.66
C PHE A 7 -48.14 -54.17 22.66
N MET A 8 -47.43 -54.45 21.57
CA MET A 8 -46.09 -53.90 21.32
C MET A 8 -46.25 -52.53 20.63
N THR A 9 -46.14 -51.45 21.40
CA THR A 9 -46.10 -50.10 20.86
C THR A 9 -44.73 -49.83 20.30
N ILE A 10 -44.59 -49.81 18.96
CA ILE A 10 -43.36 -49.35 18.29
C ILE A 10 -43.34 -47.83 18.34
N LEU A 11 -42.52 -47.29 19.22
CA LEU A 11 -42.23 -45.86 19.27
C LEU A 11 -41.23 -45.56 18.14
N VAL A 12 -41.72 -45.10 17.00
CA VAL A 12 -40.88 -44.55 15.92
C VAL A 12 -40.37 -43.15 16.36
N LEU A 13 -39.15 -43.13 16.89
CA LEU A 13 -38.44 -41.89 17.09
C LEU A 13 -38.01 -41.36 15.72
N GLY A 14 -38.82 -40.56 15.10
CA GLY A 14 -38.47 -39.76 13.91
C GLY A 14 -37.42 -38.75 14.28
N VAL A 15 -36.15 -39.04 14.09
CA VAL A 15 -35.05 -38.06 14.20
C VAL A 15 -35.19 -37.16 12.96
N PRO A 16 -35.29 -35.83 13.12
CA PRO A 16 -35.35 -34.92 11.98
C PRO A 16 -34.01 -34.91 11.25
N VAL A 17 -33.89 -35.68 10.19
CA VAL A 17 -32.72 -35.73 9.30
C VAL A 17 -32.39 -34.38 8.67
N TYR A 18 -33.34 -33.47 8.63
CA TYR A 18 -33.19 -32.15 8.04
C TYR A 18 -32.24 -31.20 8.86
N ALA A 19 -32.20 -31.32 10.16
CA ALA A 19 -31.37 -30.47 11.00
C ALA A 19 -29.85 -30.75 10.89
N GLN A 20 -29.49 -31.98 10.44
CA GLN A 20 -28.06 -32.33 10.26
C GLN A 20 -27.52 -31.90 8.89
N SER A 21 -28.36 -31.77 7.86
CA SER A 21 -27.92 -31.29 6.55
C SER A 21 -27.66 -29.78 6.54
N GLU A 22 -28.50 -28.98 7.18
CA GLU A 22 -28.31 -27.52 7.27
C GLU A 22 -27.06 -27.17 8.08
N LYS A 23 -26.78 -27.81 9.20
CA LYS A 23 -25.54 -27.60 9.97
C LYS A 23 -24.28 -27.99 9.20
N ARG A 24 -24.34 -29.01 8.33
CA ARG A 24 -23.20 -29.41 7.50
C ARG A 24 -22.95 -28.45 6.35
N ILE A 25 -23.99 -27.87 5.78
CA ILE A 25 -23.89 -26.86 4.72
C ILE A 25 -23.31 -25.57 5.29
N ASP A 26 -23.84 -25.07 6.39
CA ASP A 26 -23.32 -23.88 7.12
C ASP A 26 -21.85 -24.02 7.52
N THR A 27 -21.44 -25.22 7.93
CA THR A 27 -20.05 -25.47 8.34
C THR A 27 -19.11 -25.50 7.13
N LYS A 28 -19.53 -26.06 6.00
CA LYS A 28 -18.77 -26.08 4.75
C LYS A 28 -18.62 -24.67 4.17
N GLU A 29 -19.69 -23.89 4.07
CA GLU A 29 -19.63 -22.50 3.60
C GLU A 29 -18.75 -21.63 4.50
N LYS A 30 -18.83 -21.79 5.83
CA LYS A 30 -17.91 -21.11 6.75
C LYS A 30 -16.45 -21.50 6.51
N GLN A 31 -16.19 -22.79 6.28
CA GLN A 31 -14.83 -23.29 6.06
C GLN A 31 -14.27 -22.83 4.71
N GLU A 32 -15.08 -22.83 3.66
CA GLU A 32 -14.71 -22.30 2.33
C GLU A 32 -14.45 -20.77 2.39
N ASN A 33 -15.29 -20.04 3.12
CA ASN A 33 -15.09 -18.60 3.35
C ASN A 33 -13.83 -18.28 4.16
N VAL A 34 -13.49 -19.10 5.16
CA VAL A 34 -12.25 -18.93 5.93
C VAL A 34 -11.05 -19.24 5.06
N ASN A 35 -11.08 -20.34 4.31
CA ASN A 35 -9.98 -20.72 3.40
C ASN A 35 -9.77 -19.67 2.29
N SER A 36 -10.86 -19.12 1.72
CA SER A 36 -10.77 -18.10 0.68
C SER A 36 -10.19 -16.77 1.23
N ARG A 37 -10.51 -16.39 2.46
CA ARG A 37 -9.94 -15.22 3.14
C ARG A 37 -8.46 -15.40 3.44
N GLU A 38 -8.08 -16.60 3.90
CA GLU A 38 -6.68 -16.91 4.18
C GLU A 38 -5.84 -16.91 2.91
N LEU A 39 -6.33 -17.53 1.84
CA LEU A 39 -5.68 -17.51 0.53
C LEU A 39 -5.51 -16.08 0.01
N LYS A 40 -6.53 -15.22 0.12
CA LYS A 40 -6.44 -13.81 -0.26
C LYS A 40 -5.38 -13.07 0.54
N LYS A 41 -5.26 -13.31 1.85
CA LYS A 41 -4.21 -12.71 2.68
C LYS A 41 -2.82 -13.15 2.26
N GLN A 42 -2.64 -14.45 1.98
CA GLN A 42 -1.36 -14.98 1.52
C GLN A 42 -0.96 -14.39 0.16
N LEU A 43 -1.90 -14.30 -0.78
CA LEU A 43 -1.66 -13.67 -2.08
C LEU A 43 -1.31 -12.19 -1.94
N ALA A 44 -2.01 -11.44 -1.08
CA ALA A 44 -1.70 -10.04 -0.80
C ALA A 44 -0.29 -9.89 -0.20
N ALA A 45 0.09 -10.71 0.77
CA ALA A 45 1.41 -10.68 1.37
C ALA A 45 2.55 -11.00 0.37
N ILE A 46 2.30 -11.94 -0.56
CA ILE A 46 3.24 -12.24 -1.65
C ILE A 46 3.35 -11.05 -2.58
N GLN A 47 2.23 -10.46 -2.98
CA GLN A 47 2.22 -9.28 -3.86
C GLN A 47 2.94 -8.09 -3.22
N ASP A 48 2.70 -7.82 -1.94
CA ASP A 48 3.38 -6.76 -1.19
C ASP A 48 4.89 -6.99 -1.13
N SER A 49 5.31 -8.25 -0.94
CA SER A 49 6.73 -8.62 -0.97
C SER A 49 7.38 -8.38 -2.34
N ILE A 50 6.67 -8.70 -3.43
CA ILE A 50 7.13 -8.43 -4.80
C ILE A 50 7.21 -6.93 -5.05
N ASN A 51 6.16 -6.19 -4.69
CA ASN A 51 6.09 -4.74 -4.85
C ASN A 51 7.22 -4.04 -4.10
N TYR A 52 7.49 -4.45 -2.86
CA TYR A 52 8.60 -3.94 -2.07
C TYR A 52 9.96 -4.19 -2.73
N LYS A 53 10.23 -5.42 -3.21
CA LYS A 53 11.49 -5.74 -3.90
C LYS A 53 11.68 -4.91 -5.16
N ASN A 54 10.61 -4.72 -5.93
CA ASN A 54 10.63 -3.89 -7.13
C ASN A 54 10.92 -2.43 -6.78
N ALA A 55 10.29 -1.90 -5.73
CA ALA A 55 10.51 -0.54 -5.27
C ALA A 55 11.96 -0.33 -4.78
N VAL A 56 12.52 -1.25 -3.99
CA VAL A 56 13.94 -1.20 -3.58
C VAL A 56 14.85 -1.20 -4.81
N SER A 57 14.64 -2.13 -5.75
CA SER A 57 15.44 -2.20 -6.98
C SER A 57 15.35 -0.92 -7.82
N ALA A 58 14.18 -0.28 -7.89
CA ALA A 58 14.00 0.98 -8.60
C ALA A 58 14.79 2.12 -7.94
N LEU A 59 14.80 2.21 -6.60
CA LEU A 59 15.60 3.16 -5.85
C LEU A 59 17.12 2.93 -6.06
N GLU A 60 17.57 1.68 -5.96
CA GLU A 60 18.97 1.31 -6.14
C GLU A 60 19.48 1.61 -7.57
N LYS A 61 18.63 1.42 -8.56
CA LYS A 61 18.95 1.72 -9.97
C LYS A 61 18.79 3.19 -10.33
N SER A 62 18.37 4.05 -9.40
CA SER A 62 18.08 5.47 -9.67
C SER A 62 17.09 5.65 -10.84
N ASN A 63 16.10 4.78 -10.95
CA ASN A 63 15.09 4.82 -12.00
C ASN A 63 13.71 4.51 -11.43
N PHE A 64 12.99 5.57 -11.06
CA PHE A 64 11.67 5.45 -10.42
C PHE A 64 10.80 6.69 -10.66
N VAL A 65 9.50 6.50 -10.51
CA VAL A 65 8.51 7.55 -10.30
C VAL A 65 7.79 7.25 -9.01
N LEU A 66 7.82 8.19 -8.07
CA LEU A 66 7.09 8.13 -6.82
C LEU A 66 5.95 9.14 -6.88
N GLU A 67 4.74 8.66 -7.01
CA GLU A 67 3.51 9.44 -7.07
C GLU A 67 2.98 9.69 -5.66
N ALA A 68 2.48 10.92 -5.40
CA ALA A 68 1.89 11.27 -4.13
C ALA A 68 0.36 11.33 -4.24
N ASP A 69 -0.31 10.72 -3.30
CA ASP A 69 -1.76 10.78 -3.07
C ASP A 69 -2.12 11.77 -1.95
N GLN A 70 -1.13 12.14 -1.13
CA GLN A 70 -1.32 12.99 0.03
C GLN A 70 -0.11 13.90 0.28
N LEU A 71 -0.37 15.15 0.60
CA LEU A 71 0.63 16.11 1.08
C LEU A 71 0.40 16.44 2.56
N LEU A 72 1.48 16.41 3.33
CA LEU A 72 1.51 16.89 4.71
C LEU A 72 2.25 18.23 4.76
N PHE A 73 1.60 19.25 5.29
CA PHE A 73 2.19 20.56 5.42
C PHE A 73 2.90 20.72 6.77
N LYS A 74 3.98 21.50 6.81
CA LYS A 74 4.76 21.78 8.03
C LYS A 74 3.93 22.22 9.25
N ARG A 75 2.76 22.85 9.02
CA ARG A 75 1.87 23.36 10.07
C ARG A 75 0.77 22.37 10.45
N GLY A 76 0.86 21.12 10.03
CA GLY A 76 -0.06 20.04 10.41
C GLY A 76 -1.30 19.88 9.54
N GLY A 77 -1.41 20.61 8.43
CA GLY A 77 -2.48 20.39 7.44
C GLY A 77 -2.17 19.18 6.56
N THR A 78 -3.22 18.51 6.10
CA THR A 78 -3.15 17.40 5.14
C THR A 78 -4.05 17.68 3.96
N ALA A 79 -3.61 17.36 2.73
CA ALA A 79 -4.40 17.47 1.51
C ALA A 79 -4.23 16.21 0.67
N PHE A 80 -5.35 15.66 0.17
CA PHE A 80 -5.33 14.66 -0.89
C PHE A 80 -5.08 15.36 -2.22
N VAL A 81 -4.20 14.80 -3.03
CA VAL A 81 -3.73 15.42 -4.28
C VAL A 81 -3.76 14.40 -5.43
N SER A 82 -3.66 14.91 -6.65
CA SER A 82 -3.54 14.07 -7.83
C SER A 82 -2.09 13.67 -8.05
N SER A 83 -1.85 12.38 -8.26
CA SER A 83 -0.54 11.82 -8.58
C SER A 83 0.07 12.41 -9.86
N ASN A 84 -0.76 12.78 -10.82
CA ASN A 84 -0.31 13.38 -12.10
C ASN A 84 0.41 14.73 -11.93
N THR A 85 0.16 15.43 -10.83
CA THR A 85 0.72 16.76 -10.56
C THR A 85 1.58 16.78 -9.28
N ASN A 86 1.70 15.65 -8.60
CA ASN A 86 2.47 15.53 -7.37
C ASN A 86 3.30 14.25 -7.41
N PHE A 87 4.57 14.39 -7.76
CA PHE A 87 5.47 13.26 -7.89
C PHE A 87 6.94 13.65 -7.73
N VAL A 88 7.74 12.65 -7.45
CA VAL A 88 9.21 12.71 -7.53
C VAL A 88 9.66 11.63 -8.50
N SER A 89 10.42 12.00 -9.51
CA SER A 89 11.02 11.03 -10.42
C SER A 89 12.53 11.19 -10.49
N LEU A 90 13.20 10.09 -10.72
CA LEU A 90 14.62 10.02 -11.02
C LEU A 90 14.83 9.03 -12.16
N SER A 91 15.55 9.45 -13.19
CA SER A 91 15.98 8.60 -14.29
C SER A 91 17.45 8.90 -14.53
N ASP A 92 18.31 7.94 -14.19
CA ASP A 92 19.76 8.08 -14.16
C ASP A 92 20.20 9.31 -13.31
N ASN A 93 20.44 10.43 -13.95
CA ASN A 93 20.85 11.69 -13.31
C ASN A 93 19.82 12.81 -13.43
N ARG A 94 18.72 12.59 -14.15
CA ARG A 94 17.65 13.60 -14.32
C ARG A 94 16.57 13.38 -13.27
N ALA A 95 16.34 14.37 -12.44
CA ALA A 95 15.31 14.36 -11.42
C ALA A 95 14.25 15.42 -11.68
N ILE A 96 12.99 15.07 -11.37
CA ILE A 96 11.87 16.01 -11.37
C ILE A 96 11.20 15.89 -9.99
N VAL A 97 11.02 17.01 -9.35
CA VAL A 97 10.23 17.15 -8.12
C VAL A 97 9.08 18.10 -8.42
N GLN A 98 7.87 17.60 -8.47
CA GLN A 98 6.69 18.40 -8.71
C GLN A 98 5.72 18.28 -7.55
N VAL A 99 5.36 19.43 -6.98
CA VAL A 99 4.36 19.58 -5.93
C VAL A 99 3.40 20.67 -6.33
N ALA A 100 2.16 20.32 -6.59
CA ALA A 100 1.09 21.25 -6.93
C ALA A 100 0.06 21.24 -5.79
N PRO A 101 0.02 22.26 -4.94
CA PRO A 101 -1.04 22.38 -3.96
C PRO A 101 -2.38 22.61 -4.67
N PHE A 102 -3.42 22.06 -4.12
CA PHE A 102 -4.77 22.07 -4.72
C PHE A 102 -5.47 23.45 -4.76
N ASN A 103 -4.86 24.49 -4.17
CA ASN A 103 -5.44 25.83 -4.05
C ASN A 103 -4.92 26.84 -5.08
N GLY A 104 -4.55 26.43 -6.28
CA GLY A 104 -4.22 27.28 -7.41
C GLY A 104 -3.45 28.58 -7.09
N GLY A 105 -2.36 28.82 -7.79
CA GLY A 105 -1.57 30.04 -7.66
C GLY A 105 -0.15 29.81 -7.13
N GLY A 106 0.76 29.51 -8.03
CA GLY A 106 2.19 29.40 -7.76
C GLY A 106 3.00 29.73 -9.00
N PRO A 107 4.34 29.84 -8.90
CA PRO A 107 5.21 30.26 -9.99
C PRO A 107 5.14 29.39 -11.24
N ASN A 108 4.69 28.12 -11.10
CA ASN A 108 4.56 27.17 -12.21
C ASN A 108 3.17 27.15 -12.87
N GLY A 109 2.27 28.06 -12.51
CA GLY A 109 0.90 28.15 -13.05
C GLY A 109 -0.09 27.10 -12.53
N VAL A 110 0.38 26.09 -11.81
CA VAL A 110 -0.41 25.03 -11.14
C VAL A 110 -0.41 25.17 -9.62
N GLY A 111 0.19 26.25 -9.11
CA GLY A 111 0.14 26.55 -7.68
C GLY A 111 1.10 25.76 -6.81
N GLY A 112 2.32 25.55 -7.27
CA GLY A 112 3.30 24.76 -6.51
C GLY A 112 4.73 25.00 -6.91
N ILE A 113 5.57 24.02 -6.66
CA ILE A 113 7.01 24.05 -6.94
C ILE A 113 7.29 22.92 -7.94
N THR A 114 8.00 23.29 -9.02
CA THR A 114 8.59 22.30 -9.93
C THR A 114 10.09 22.53 -9.94
N VAL A 115 10.86 21.52 -9.57
CA VAL A 115 12.31 21.49 -9.70
C VAL A 115 12.66 20.40 -10.66
N GLU A 116 13.11 20.77 -11.84
CA GLU A 116 13.62 19.85 -12.85
C GLU A 116 15.09 20.14 -13.09
N GLY A 117 15.92 19.09 -12.98
CA GLY A 117 17.36 19.26 -13.13
C GLY A 117 18.14 18.00 -12.87
N SER A 118 19.41 18.17 -12.49
CA SER A 118 20.29 17.05 -12.20
C SER A 118 20.21 16.62 -10.75
N ALA A 119 20.20 15.31 -10.54
CA ALA A 119 20.39 14.73 -9.21
C ALA A 119 21.87 14.59 -8.88
N SER A 120 22.20 14.87 -7.64
CA SER A 120 23.55 14.69 -7.09
C SER A 120 23.48 14.10 -5.69
N ASN A 121 24.59 13.53 -5.22
CA ASN A 121 24.68 12.90 -3.89
C ASN A 121 23.59 11.84 -3.64
N VAL A 122 23.22 11.09 -4.66
CA VAL A 122 22.25 9.99 -4.54
C VAL A 122 22.85 8.90 -3.66
N LYS A 123 22.20 8.65 -2.52
CA LYS A 123 22.61 7.64 -1.55
C LYS A 123 21.41 6.77 -1.20
N VAL A 124 21.54 5.46 -1.36
CA VAL A 124 20.53 4.48 -0.96
C VAL A 124 21.09 3.65 0.18
N GLN A 125 20.32 3.50 1.24
CA GLN A 125 20.69 2.71 2.42
C GLN A 125 19.50 1.90 2.91
N THR A 126 19.72 0.62 3.17
CA THR A 126 18.71 -0.24 3.78
C THR A 126 19.14 -0.58 5.23
N ASP A 127 18.25 -0.32 6.17
CA ASP A 127 18.50 -0.60 7.58
C ASP A 127 18.36 -2.09 7.92
N LYS A 128 18.76 -2.47 9.15
CA LYS A 128 18.64 -3.87 9.64
C LYS A 128 17.20 -4.38 9.72
N LYS A 129 16.23 -3.47 9.74
CA LYS A 129 14.80 -3.81 9.76
C LYS A 129 14.24 -3.99 8.35
N GLY A 130 15.01 -3.63 7.33
CA GLY A 130 14.62 -3.71 5.92
C GLY A 130 13.93 -2.45 5.39
N ASN A 131 13.91 -1.31 6.11
CA ASN A 131 13.45 -0.06 5.53
C ASN A 131 14.56 0.53 4.67
N THR A 132 14.20 1.07 3.51
CA THR A 132 15.16 1.65 2.56
C THR A 132 14.98 3.16 2.52
N THR A 133 16.07 3.88 2.64
CA THR A 133 16.11 5.35 2.55
C THR A 133 16.92 5.76 1.33
N LEU A 134 16.38 6.64 0.50
CA LEU A 134 17.11 7.33 -0.56
C LEU A 134 17.21 8.79 -0.20
N SER A 135 18.41 9.36 -0.29
CA SER A 135 18.67 10.79 -0.15
C SER A 135 19.34 11.32 -1.40
N MET A 136 18.89 12.45 -1.92
CA MET A 136 19.48 13.12 -3.08
C MET A 136 19.31 14.64 -3.00
N ASN A 137 20.17 15.35 -3.71
CA ASN A 137 20.01 16.77 -4.00
C ASN A 137 19.60 16.94 -5.46
N VAL A 138 18.55 17.69 -5.71
CA VAL A 138 18.09 18.05 -7.04
C VAL A 138 18.42 19.50 -7.30
N MET A 139 19.13 19.77 -8.38
CA MET A 139 19.55 21.12 -8.76
C MET A 139 18.90 21.48 -10.10
N GLY A 140 17.93 22.36 -10.04
CA GLY A 140 17.24 22.95 -11.20
C GLY A 140 17.67 24.39 -11.46
N THR A 141 17.06 25.03 -12.46
CA THR A 141 17.33 26.42 -12.81
C THR A 141 16.77 27.38 -11.75
N GLY A 142 17.64 28.00 -10.98
CA GLY A 142 17.27 29.00 -9.95
C GLY A 142 16.64 28.43 -8.68
N ILE A 143 16.53 27.11 -8.55
CA ILE A 143 16.03 26.44 -7.34
C ILE A 143 16.70 25.08 -7.15
N SER A 144 16.98 24.75 -5.92
CA SER A 144 17.44 23.40 -5.55
C SER A 144 16.62 22.85 -4.39
N ALA A 145 16.62 21.53 -4.27
CA ALA A 145 15.92 20.83 -3.19
C ALA A 145 16.69 19.61 -2.71
N THR A 146 16.64 19.36 -1.42
CA THR A 146 17.04 18.07 -0.84
C THR A 146 15.81 17.19 -0.72
N VAL A 147 15.90 15.97 -1.24
CA VAL A 147 14.82 14.98 -1.25
C VAL A 147 15.26 13.76 -0.45
N ASN A 148 14.45 13.39 0.54
CA ASN A 148 14.64 12.16 1.31
C ASN A 148 13.40 11.29 1.17
N ILE A 149 13.58 10.06 0.70
CA ILE A 149 12.54 9.07 0.50
C ILE A 149 12.72 7.96 1.51
N PHE A 150 11.65 7.58 2.22
CA PHE A 150 11.63 6.52 3.22
C PHE A 150 10.66 5.44 2.78
N LEU A 151 11.18 4.36 2.22
CA LEU A 151 10.40 3.19 1.81
C LEU A 151 10.31 2.20 2.96
N PHE A 152 9.09 1.87 3.38
CA PHE A 152 8.85 0.94 4.48
C PHE A 152 8.89 -0.51 4.01
N LYS A 153 9.50 -1.38 4.81
CA LYS A 153 9.57 -2.80 4.53
C LYS A 153 8.19 -3.41 4.28
N GLY A 154 8.10 -4.25 3.25
CA GLY A 154 6.92 -5.06 2.97
C GLY A 154 5.83 -4.36 2.17
N SER A 155 6.08 -3.14 1.68
CA SER A 155 5.15 -2.43 0.80
C SER A 155 5.91 -1.57 -0.22
N ASN A 156 5.21 -1.01 -1.20
CA ASN A 156 5.75 0.02 -2.09
C ASN A 156 5.31 1.44 -1.71
N TYR A 157 4.77 1.61 -0.50
CA TYR A 157 4.46 2.92 0.05
C TYR A 157 5.69 3.56 0.67
N ALA A 158 5.90 4.83 0.34
CA ALA A 158 7.01 5.61 0.87
C ALA A 158 6.55 6.96 1.39
N SER A 159 7.28 7.50 2.34
CA SER A 159 7.17 8.89 2.77
C SER A 159 8.30 9.70 2.14
N VAL A 160 8.00 10.92 1.69
CA VAL A 160 8.98 11.82 1.08
C VAL A 160 9.04 13.12 1.85
N VAL A 161 10.25 13.57 2.16
CA VAL A 161 10.52 14.89 2.70
C VAL A 161 11.26 15.68 1.64
N ILE A 162 10.67 16.79 1.21
CA ILE A 162 11.27 17.74 0.26
C ILE A 162 11.62 19.02 1.01
N SER A 163 12.87 19.40 1.00
CA SER A 163 13.38 20.63 1.60
C SER A 163 13.95 21.53 0.51
N PRO A 164 13.18 22.53 0.03
CA PRO A 164 13.70 23.49 -0.93
C PRO A 164 14.81 24.34 -0.29
N ASN A 165 15.89 24.54 -1.03
CA ASN A 165 16.96 25.45 -0.67
C ASN A 165 16.72 26.75 -1.45
N TYR A 166 16.30 27.78 -0.75
CA TYR A 166 16.19 29.14 -1.28
C TYR A 166 17.53 29.82 -1.07
N ASN A 167 18.15 30.27 -2.18
CA ASN A 167 19.30 31.13 -2.14
C ASN A 167 18.88 32.59 -1.96
#